data_01cee34345239be90effa376659af942
#
_entry.id   01cee34345239be90effa376659af942
#
_cell.length_a   1.000
_cell.length_b   1.000
_cell.length_c   1.000
_cell.angle_alpha   90.00
_cell.angle_beta   90.00
_cell.angle_gamma   90.00
#
_symmetry.space_group_name_H-M   'P 1'
#
loop_
_entity.id
_entity.type
_entity.pdbx_description
1 polymer ?
#
loop_
_entity_poly.entity_id
_entity_poly.type
_entity_poly.pdbx_seq_one_letter_code
_entity_poly.pdbx_strand_id
1 'polypeptide(L)'
;LNLKLVNIFAIVILVLFFEGCSLSKGSIQSIAQTNSALEIVKYKNEITSTLIKYKKKLDLRNPNSYNEKLSKDIIHQIQTNQDYINILQNNQKLKTYDEYLYYAFLDKEISNRNDFLIIGLYKLIYKAYSLDDEHKFTALQHNKYELSKLYQYLQVLRWKIRTNKDINGNYLFNTWQNNWQLELLHKDKSDLNIIKDLEYIKSNKESIYSHSNFSFEVLLSRIILNVEYTLRKINIEPYAMSTSAIRSFIFIL
;
A
#
# COMPACT_ATOMS: atom_id res chain seq x y z
N LEU A 1 52.74 -44.79 -29.93
CA LEU A 1 52.15 -43.52 -29.49
C LEU A 1 52.88 -43.06 -28.24
N ASN A 2 53.52 -41.89 -28.30
CA ASN A 2 54.45 -41.41 -27.28
C ASN A 2 53.69 -41.11 -25.98
N LEU A 3 53.92 -41.92 -24.92
CA LEU A 3 53.22 -41.79 -23.63
C LEU A 3 53.25 -40.37 -23.04
N LYS A 4 54.32 -39.61 -23.38
CA LYS A 4 54.45 -38.20 -23.01
C LYS A 4 53.41 -37.29 -23.71
N LEU A 5 53.04 -37.61 -24.95
CA LEU A 5 52.07 -36.82 -25.71
C LEU A 5 50.65 -37.07 -25.17
N VAL A 6 50.33 -38.26 -24.75
CA VAL A 6 49.05 -38.61 -24.16
C VAL A 6 48.87 -37.93 -22.80
N ASN A 7 49.92 -37.89 -21.98
CA ASN A 7 49.84 -37.17 -20.70
C ASN A 7 49.70 -35.66 -20.85
N ILE A 8 50.36 -35.06 -21.84
CA ILE A 8 50.23 -33.62 -22.11
C ILE A 8 48.79 -33.30 -22.58
N PHE A 9 48.22 -34.16 -23.46
CA PHE A 9 46.86 -34.00 -23.95
C PHE A 9 45.82 -34.17 -22.83
N ALA A 10 46.03 -35.09 -21.92
CA ALA A 10 45.18 -35.32 -20.76
C ALA A 10 45.22 -34.11 -19.79
N ILE A 11 46.41 -33.49 -19.58
CA ILE A 11 46.56 -32.31 -18.72
C ILE A 11 45.89 -31.10 -19.36
N VAL A 12 46.00 -30.91 -20.69
CA VAL A 12 45.31 -29.81 -21.39
C VAL A 12 43.82 -29.95 -21.34
N ILE A 13 43.28 -31.17 -21.50
CA ILE A 13 41.84 -31.41 -21.35
C ILE A 13 41.40 -31.16 -19.89
N LEU A 14 42.18 -31.58 -18.90
CA LEU A 14 41.86 -31.34 -17.49
C LEU A 14 41.80 -29.83 -17.16
N VAL A 15 42.75 -29.05 -17.69
CA VAL A 15 42.78 -27.58 -17.51
C VAL A 15 41.58 -26.92 -18.17
N LEU A 16 41.13 -27.40 -19.34
CA LEU A 16 39.93 -26.89 -20.01
C LEU A 16 38.63 -27.17 -19.25
N PHE A 17 38.59 -28.25 -18.46
CA PHE A 17 37.47 -28.54 -17.59
C PHE A 17 37.49 -27.75 -16.29
N PHE A 18 38.62 -27.20 -15.85
CA PHE A 18 38.69 -26.29 -14.69
C PHE A 18 38.41 -24.81 -15.03
N GLU A 19 38.34 -24.43 -16.31
CA GLU A 19 37.74 -23.17 -16.72
C GLU A 19 36.20 -23.23 -16.73
N GLY A 20 35.61 -24.14 -15.96
CA GLY A 20 34.21 -24.19 -15.64
C GLY A 20 33.79 -22.90 -14.98
N CYS A 21 33.04 -22.09 -15.70
CA CYS A 21 32.27 -20.93 -15.30
C CYS A 21 32.45 -20.53 -13.82
N SER A 22 33.49 -19.80 -13.50
CA SER A 22 33.44 -18.92 -12.35
C SER A 22 32.42 -17.84 -12.71
N LEU A 23 31.13 -18.11 -12.47
CA LEU A 23 30.15 -17.03 -12.40
C LEU A 23 30.76 -16.02 -11.42
N SER A 24 31.27 -14.90 -11.95
CA SER A 24 31.86 -13.88 -11.10
C SER A 24 30.81 -13.45 -10.08
N LYS A 25 31.20 -13.17 -8.84
CA LYS A 25 30.28 -12.66 -7.82
C LYS A 25 29.39 -11.53 -8.37
N GLY A 26 29.92 -10.73 -9.31
CA GLY A 26 29.19 -9.66 -9.99
C GLY A 26 28.06 -10.16 -10.91
N SER A 27 28.22 -11.27 -11.62
CA SER A 27 27.15 -11.81 -12.48
C SER A 27 26.02 -12.43 -11.66
N ILE A 28 26.30 -13.12 -10.58
CA ILE A 28 25.29 -13.65 -9.66
C ILE A 28 24.55 -12.51 -8.98
N GLN A 29 25.26 -11.46 -8.55
CA GLN A 29 24.67 -10.29 -7.92
C GLN A 29 23.78 -9.51 -8.89
N SER A 30 24.16 -9.35 -10.15
CA SER A 30 23.36 -8.67 -11.17
C SER A 30 22.06 -9.45 -11.50
N ILE A 31 22.12 -10.77 -11.60
CA ILE A 31 20.95 -11.63 -11.80
C ILE A 31 20.00 -11.53 -10.60
N ALA A 32 20.52 -11.58 -9.38
CA ALA A 32 19.70 -11.45 -8.16
C ALA A 32 19.03 -10.07 -8.07
N GLN A 33 19.71 -9.00 -8.47
CA GLN A 33 19.13 -7.65 -8.50
C GLN A 33 18.06 -7.49 -9.57
N THR A 34 18.21 -8.11 -10.74
CA THR A 34 17.20 -8.13 -11.79
C THR A 34 15.95 -8.88 -11.34
N ASN A 35 16.10 -10.04 -10.70
CA ASN A 35 14.99 -10.80 -10.13
C ASN A 35 14.26 -10.00 -9.04
N SER A 36 15.00 -9.30 -8.18
CA SER A 36 14.40 -8.42 -7.16
C SER A 36 13.63 -7.27 -7.78
N ALA A 37 14.10 -6.68 -8.88
CA ALA A 37 13.38 -5.63 -9.60
C ALA A 37 12.04 -6.15 -10.18
N LEU A 38 12.03 -7.34 -10.77
CA LEU A 38 10.81 -7.97 -11.28
C LEU A 38 9.79 -8.25 -10.17
N GLU A 39 10.25 -8.69 -8.99
CA GLU A 39 9.37 -8.88 -7.83
C GLU A 39 8.81 -7.54 -7.32
N ILE A 40 9.61 -6.46 -7.31
CA ILE A 40 9.14 -5.12 -6.93
C ILE A 40 8.04 -4.63 -7.90
N VAL A 41 8.17 -4.89 -9.19
CA VAL A 41 7.11 -4.59 -10.17
C VAL A 41 5.83 -5.36 -9.84
N LYS A 42 5.93 -6.64 -9.48
CA LYS A 42 4.78 -7.44 -9.04
C LYS A 42 4.11 -6.86 -7.79
N TYR A 43 4.90 -6.49 -6.77
CA TYR A 43 4.37 -5.85 -5.56
C TYR A 43 3.69 -4.51 -5.86
N LYS A 44 4.30 -3.68 -6.70
CA LYS A 44 3.73 -2.42 -7.18
C LYS A 44 2.35 -2.64 -7.83
N ASN A 45 2.25 -3.60 -8.74
CA ASN A 45 0.99 -3.90 -9.43
C ASN A 45 -0.08 -4.43 -8.46
N GLU A 46 0.29 -5.21 -7.46
CA GLU A 46 -0.64 -5.67 -6.42
C GLU A 46 -1.09 -4.51 -5.52
N ILE A 47 -0.21 -3.55 -5.20
CA ILE A 47 -0.56 -2.34 -4.45
C ILE A 47 -1.59 -1.51 -5.21
N THR A 48 -1.36 -1.21 -6.49
CA THR A 48 -2.28 -0.38 -7.29
C THR A 48 -3.63 -1.07 -7.51
N SER A 49 -3.62 -2.37 -7.78
CA SER A 49 -4.86 -3.15 -7.91
C SER A 49 -5.64 -3.21 -6.60
N THR A 50 -4.95 -3.35 -5.47
CA THR A 50 -5.56 -3.36 -4.14
C THR A 50 -6.11 -1.98 -3.76
N LEU A 51 -5.43 -0.90 -4.14
CA LEU A 51 -5.91 0.47 -3.94
C LEU A 51 -7.23 0.71 -4.70
N ILE A 52 -7.37 0.20 -5.92
CA ILE A 52 -8.63 0.26 -6.69
C ILE A 52 -9.76 -0.48 -5.96
N LYS A 53 -9.48 -1.67 -5.42
CA LYS A 53 -10.45 -2.43 -4.61
C LYS A 53 -10.85 -1.66 -3.37
N TYR A 54 -9.87 -1.03 -2.71
CA TYR A 54 -10.10 -0.19 -1.53
C TYR A 54 -10.99 1.01 -1.88
N LYS A 55 -10.69 1.73 -2.99
CA LYS A 55 -11.51 2.85 -3.49
C LYS A 55 -12.95 2.44 -3.72
N LYS A 56 -13.19 1.38 -4.50
CA LYS A 56 -14.55 0.89 -4.81
C LYS A 56 -15.31 0.55 -3.55
N LYS A 57 -14.66 -0.10 -2.58
CA LYS A 57 -15.28 -0.44 -1.31
C LYS A 57 -15.55 0.80 -0.45
N LEU A 58 -14.64 1.78 -0.45
CA LEU A 58 -14.78 3.02 0.30
C LEU A 58 -15.99 3.83 -0.20
N ASP A 59 -16.17 3.91 -1.52
CA ASP A 59 -17.30 4.60 -2.14
C ASP A 59 -18.64 3.96 -1.76
N LEU A 60 -18.72 2.63 -1.78
CA LEU A 60 -19.91 1.90 -1.35
C LEU A 60 -20.23 2.12 0.14
N ARG A 61 -19.20 2.26 0.97
CA ARG A 61 -19.36 2.39 2.42
C ARG A 61 -19.60 3.83 2.86
N ASN A 62 -19.14 4.79 2.09
CA ASN A 62 -19.27 6.24 2.35
C ASN A 62 -19.92 6.94 1.15
N PRO A 63 -21.20 6.67 0.84
CA PRO A 63 -21.85 7.13 -0.38
C PRO A 63 -21.99 8.66 -0.45
N ASN A 64 -22.08 9.34 0.69
CA ASN A 64 -22.17 10.81 0.75
C ASN A 64 -20.89 11.52 0.24
N SER A 65 -19.78 10.78 0.18
CA SER A 65 -18.49 11.27 -0.33
C SER A 65 -18.14 10.67 -1.69
N TYR A 66 -19.14 10.17 -2.42
CA TYR A 66 -18.97 9.52 -3.72
C TYR A 66 -19.34 10.43 -4.87
N ASN A 67 -18.44 10.54 -5.85
CA ASN A 67 -18.68 11.18 -7.13
C ASN A 67 -18.35 10.20 -8.25
N GLU A 68 -19.35 9.76 -9.01
CA GLU A 68 -19.22 8.70 -10.01
C GLU A 68 -18.20 9.03 -11.10
N LYS A 69 -18.25 10.24 -11.66
CA LYS A 69 -17.32 10.66 -12.72
C LYS A 69 -15.89 10.68 -12.22
N LEU A 70 -15.67 11.37 -11.09
CA LEU A 70 -14.34 11.47 -10.50
C LEU A 70 -13.80 10.12 -10.05
N SER A 71 -14.64 9.22 -9.54
CA SER A 71 -14.26 7.87 -9.16
C SER A 71 -13.77 7.05 -10.37
N LYS A 72 -14.44 7.15 -11.53
CA LYS A 72 -14.00 6.52 -12.78
C LYS A 72 -12.66 7.06 -13.25
N ASP A 73 -12.48 8.37 -13.22
CA ASP A 73 -11.24 9.04 -13.62
C ASP A 73 -10.07 8.64 -12.70
N ILE A 74 -10.29 8.57 -11.38
CA ILE A 74 -9.29 8.13 -10.40
C ILE A 74 -8.89 6.67 -10.67
N ILE A 75 -9.86 5.78 -10.89
CA ILE A 75 -9.58 4.37 -11.18
C ILE A 75 -8.77 4.25 -12.48
N HIS A 76 -9.14 4.99 -13.51
CA HIS A 76 -8.40 5.01 -14.78
C HIS A 76 -6.97 5.52 -14.61
N GLN A 77 -6.77 6.63 -13.87
CA GLN A 77 -5.44 7.14 -13.54
C GLN A 77 -4.55 6.09 -12.86
N ILE A 78 -5.10 5.35 -11.87
CA ILE A 78 -4.36 4.31 -11.15
C ILE A 78 -4.02 3.14 -12.08
N GLN A 79 -4.96 2.73 -12.95
CA GLN A 79 -4.76 1.62 -13.90
C GLN A 79 -3.70 1.91 -14.96
N THR A 80 -3.60 3.17 -15.36
CA THR A 80 -2.66 3.62 -16.41
C THR A 80 -1.34 4.12 -15.85
N ASN A 81 -1.13 4.06 -14.53
CA ASN A 81 0.05 4.58 -13.85
C ASN A 81 0.33 6.06 -14.20
N GLN A 82 -0.69 6.88 -14.32
CA GLN A 82 -0.58 8.30 -14.65
C GLN A 82 -0.91 9.17 -13.42
N ASP A 83 -0.46 10.43 -13.40
CA ASP A 83 -0.77 11.41 -12.36
C ASP A 83 -1.21 12.74 -12.96
N TYR A 84 -2.46 12.79 -13.46
CA TYR A 84 -3.03 13.97 -14.11
C TYR A 84 -4.18 14.63 -13.34
N ILE A 85 -4.82 13.92 -12.40
CA ILE A 85 -5.96 14.46 -11.65
C ILE A 85 -5.47 15.46 -10.62
N ASN A 86 -5.99 16.71 -10.74
CA ASN A 86 -5.78 17.75 -9.76
C ASN A 86 -7.10 18.41 -9.44
N ILE A 87 -7.61 18.21 -8.22
CA ILE A 87 -8.89 18.77 -7.76
C ILE A 87 -8.67 20.22 -7.33
N LEU A 88 -9.66 21.06 -7.67
CA LEU A 88 -9.77 22.42 -7.15
C LEU A 88 -10.46 22.38 -5.79
N GLN A 89 -9.82 22.95 -4.76
CA GLN A 89 -10.39 23.14 -3.45
C GLN A 89 -10.10 24.57 -2.99
N ASN A 90 -11.15 25.29 -2.59
CA ASN A 90 -11.06 26.72 -2.22
C ASN A 90 -10.32 27.57 -3.28
N ASN A 91 -10.64 27.38 -4.56
CA ASN A 91 -9.99 28.01 -5.72
C ASN A 91 -8.49 27.71 -5.87
N GLN A 92 -7.95 26.78 -5.11
CA GLN A 92 -6.56 26.33 -5.21
C GLN A 92 -6.49 24.91 -5.80
N LYS A 93 -5.63 24.73 -6.79
CA LYS A 93 -5.39 23.43 -7.42
C LYS A 93 -4.45 22.60 -6.53
N LEU A 94 -4.96 21.50 -5.99
CA LEU A 94 -4.16 20.57 -5.20
C LEU A 94 -3.20 19.78 -6.09
N LYS A 95 -1.93 19.70 -5.70
CA LYS A 95 -0.88 19.04 -6.49
C LYS A 95 -0.17 17.92 -5.75
N THR A 96 0.00 18.04 -4.45
CA THR A 96 0.81 17.14 -3.63
C THR A 96 -0.04 16.16 -2.83
N TYR A 97 0.52 14.99 -2.51
CA TYR A 97 -0.18 14.02 -1.65
C TYR A 97 -0.49 14.59 -0.26
N ASP A 98 0.37 15.47 0.28
CA ASP A 98 0.15 16.08 1.59
C ASP A 98 -1.08 16.99 1.59
N GLU A 99 -1.29 17.79 0.53
CA GLU A 99 -2.50 18.62 0.37
C GLU A 99 -3.77 17.76 0.32
N TYR A 100 -3.76 16.67 -0.47
CA TYR A 100 -4.89 15.76 -0.55
C TYR A 100 -5.19 15.08 0.78
N LEU A 101 -4.17 14.57 1.46
CA LEU A 101 -4.33 13.91 2.76
C LEU A 101 -4.76 14.91 3.84
N TYR A 102 -4.31 16.16 3.79
CA TYR A 102 -4.79 17.21 4.69
C TYR A 102 -6.32 17.36 4.57
N TYR A 103 -6.87 17.53 3.37
CA TYR A 103 -8.31 17.62 3.18
C TYR A 103 -9.06 16.33 3.50
N ALA A 104 -8.47 15.16 3.26
CA ALA A 104 -9.07 13.88 3.63
C ALA A 104 -9.31 13.75 5.13
N PHE A 105 -8.44 14.32 5.96
CA PHE A 105 -8.51 14.23 7.42
C PHE A 105 -8.96 15.50 8.14
N LEU A 106 -9.45 16.47 7.40
CA LEU A 106 -10.02 17.68 7.99
C LEU A 106 -11.30 17.31 8.76
N ASP A 107 -11.50 17.90 9.95
CA ASP A 107 -12.66 17.67 10.82
C ASP A 107 -13.97 18.30 10.33
N LYS A 108 -13.89 19.14 9.28
CA LYS A 108 -15.03 19.81 8.64
C LYS A 108 -15.68 18.92 7.59
N GLU A 109 -16.88 19.28 7.17
CA GLU A 109 -17.57 18.59 6.08
C GLU A 109 -16.83 18.78 4.75
N ILE A 110 -16.49 17.65 4.10
CA ILE A 110 -15.79 17.60 2.82
C ILE A 110 -16.53 16.65 1.88
N SER A 111 -17.08 17.17 0.79
CA SER A 111 -17.93 16.41 -0.16
C SER A 111 -17.19 15.28 -0.89
N ASN A 112 -15.91 15.43 -1.19
CA ASN A 112 -15.12 14.44 -1.95
C ASN A 112 -14.06 13.77 -1.07
N ARG A 113 -14.35 13.52 0.20
CA ARG A 113 -13.40 12.97 1.18
C ARG A 113 -12.76 11.64 0.74
N ASN A 114 -13.57 10.72 0.19
CA ASN A 114 -13.07 9.46 -0.35
C ASN A 114 -12.02 9.69 -1.44
N ASP A 115 -12.29 10.62 -2.35
CA ASP A 115 -11.43 10.93 -3.48
C ASP A 115 -10.12 11.57 -3.01
N PHE A 116 -10.18 12.49 -2.05
CA PHE A 116 -8.98 13.08 -1.45
C PHE A 116 -8.08 12.03 -0.81
N LEU A 117 -8.65 11.09 -0.04
CA LEU A 117 -7.88 10.00 0.56
C LEU A 117 -7.18 9.14 -0.51
N ILE A 118 -7.92 8.74 -1.53
CA ILE A 118 -7.39 7.82 -2.55
C ILE A 118 -6.37 8.50 -3.46
N ILE A 119 -6.62 9.75 -3.89
CA ILE A 119 -5.65 10.50 -4.70
C ILE A 119 -4.38 10.77 -3.88
N GLY A 120 -4.51 11.16 -2.61
CA GLY A 120 -3.36 11.36 -1.74
C GLY A 120 -2.53 10.07 -1.57
N LEU A 121 -3.18 8.93 -1.29
CA LEU A 121 -2.51 7.62 -1.23
C LEU A 121 -1.85 7.26 -2.57
N TYR A 122 -2.54 7.47 -3.69
CA TYR A 122 -2.00 7.15 -4.99
C TYR A 122 -0.79 8.01 -5.35
N LYS A 123 -0.86 9.33 -5.15
CA LYS A 123 0.27 10.24 -5.39
C LYS A 123 1.50 9.88 -4.53
N LEU A 124 1.26 9.45 -3.29
CA LEU A 124 2.33 8.97 -2.41
C LEU A 124 2.98 7.68 -2.95
N ILE A 125 2.17 6.72 -3.43
CA ILE A 125 2.64 5.49 -4.08
C ILE A 125 3.34 5.82 -5.40
N TYR A 126 2.76 6.70 -6.22
CA TYR A 126 3.30 7.15 -7.50
C TYR A 126 4.71 7.70 -7.34
N LYS A 127 4.90 8.59 -6.38
CA LYS A 127 6.21 9.17 -6.05
C LYS A 127 7.20 8.12 -5.53
N ALA A 128 6.76 7.26 -4.60
CA ALA A 128 7.64 6.29 -3.97
C ALA A 128 8.17 5.23 -4.94
N TYR A 129 7.35 4.80 -5.88
CA TYR A 129 7.72 3.82 -6.92
C TYR A 129 8.22 4.46 -8.20
N SER A 130 8.16 5.80 -8.35
CA SER A 130 8.45 6.56 -9.59
C SER A 130 7.71 5.91 -10.76
N LEU A 131 6.36 5.95 -10.72
CA LEU A 131 5.53 5.24 -11.71
C LEU A 131 5.64 5.84 -13.12
N ASP A 132 6.19 7.03 -13.27
CA ASP A 132 6.56 7.71 -14.50
C ASP A 132 7.80 7.11 -15.18
N ASP A 133 8.63 6.38 -14.42
CA ASP A 133 9.85 5.75 -14.92
C ASP A 133 9.67 4.22 -14.96
N GLU A 134 9.28 3.72 -16.13
CA GLU A 134 8.98 2.28 -16.31
C GLU A 134 10.22 1.39 -16.41
N HIS A 135 11.43 1.96 -16.54
CA HIS A 135 12.65 1.24 -16.91
C HIS A 135 13.62 1.00 -15.76
N LYS A 136 13.13 0.50 -14.61
CA LYS A 136 14.04 0.09 -13.53
C LYS A 136 14.47 -1.36 -13.71
N PHE A 137 15.71 -1.53 -14.11
CA PHE A 137 16.32 -2.86 -14.35
C PHE A 137 16.86 -3.52 -13.09
N THR A 138 17.12 -2.75 -12.04
CA THR A 138 17.68 -3.28 -10.78
C THR A 138 16.94 -2.73 -9.55
N ALA A 139 16.96 -3.51 -8.48
CA ALA A 139 16.38 -3.09 -7.19
C ALA A 139 17.08 -1.83 -6.62
N LEU A 140 18.34 -1.58 -6.97
CA LEU A 140 19.11 -0.43 -6.49
C LEU A 140 18.65 0.92 -7.08
N GLN A 141 17.89 0.90 -8.18
CA GLN A 141 17.36 2.11 -8.82
C GLN A 141 16.13 2.67 -8.10
N HIS A 142 15.58 1.92 -7.12
CA HIS A 142 14.47 2.41 -6.32
C HIS A 142 14.92 3.39 -5.24
N ASN A 143 14.16 4.47 -5.07
CA ASN A 143 14.43 5.49 -4.07
C ASN A 143 14.08 4.97 -2.66
N LYS A 144 15.13 4.61 -1.91
CA LYS A 144 15.00 4.07 -0.54
C LYS A 144 14.28 5.03 0.40
N TYR A 145 14.54 6.32 0.30
CA TYR A 145 13.94 7.34 1.14
C TYR A 145 12.43 7.45 0.89
N GLU A 146 12.00 7.55 -0.37
CA GLU A 146 10.58 7.68 -0.71
C GLU A 146 9.79 6.41 -0.39
N LEU A 147 10.36 5.22 -0.59
CA LEU A 147 9.73 3.96 -0.19
C LEU A 147 9.61 3.83 1.32
N SER A 148 10.64 4.24 2.06
CA SER A 148 10.60 4.29 3.53
C SER A 148 9.54 5.25 4.04
N LYS A 149 9.45 6.42 3.41
CA LYS A 149 8.44 7.43 3.71
C LYS A 149 7.02 6.92 3.43
N LEU A 150 6.79 6.25 2.28
CA LEU A 150 5.53 5.59 1.96
C LEU A 150 5.11 4.63 3.07
N TYR A 151 6.01 3.76 3.52
CA TYR A 151 5.74 2.81 4.59
C TYR A 151 5.31 3.49 5.89
N GLN A 152 6.03 4.52 6.31
CA GLN A 152 5.71 5.29 7.51
C GLN A 152 4.34 5.98 7.39
N TYR A 153 4.06 6.63 6.27
CA TYR A 153 2.77 7.28 6.01
C TYR A 153 1.61 6.27 6.04
N LEU A 154 1.78 5.09 5.47
CA LEU A 154 0.74 4.05 5.49
C LEU A 154 0.38 3.61 6.91
N GLN A 155 1.35 3.48 7.82
CA GLN A 155 1.07 3.15 9.23
C GLN A 155 0.24 4.23 9.89
N VAL A 156 0.59 5.49 9.66
CA VAL A 156 -0.13 6.66 10.18
C VAL A 156 -1.52 6.76 9.61
N LEU A 157 -1.64 6.64 8.28
CA LEU A 157 -2.93 6.71 7.59
C LEU A 157 -3.86 5.60 8.06
N ARG A 158 -3.33 4.39 8.27
CA ARG A 158 -4.09 3.28 8.86
C ARG A 158 -4.69 3.66 10.21
N TRP A 159 -3.90 4.28 11.07
CA TRP A 159 -4.38 4.75 12.37
C TRP A 159 -5.41 5.87 12.21
N LYS A 160 -5.12 6.92 11.42
CA LYS A 160 -6.03 8.05 11.19
C LYS A 160 -7.37 7.63 10.60
N ILE A 161 -7.38 6.75 9.60
CA ILE A 161 -8.61 6.24 8.97
C ILE A 161 -9.53 5.60 10.01
N ARG A 162 -8.97 4.97 11.03
CA ARG A 162 -9.74 4.26 12.07
C ARG A 162 -10.21 5.16 13.21
N THR A 163 -9.48 6.24 13.49
CA THR A 163 -9.66 6.99 14.74
C THR A 163 -10.17 8.40 14.55
N ASN A 164 -9.87 9.04 13.41
CA ASN A 164 -10.23 10.43 13.22
C ASN A 164 -11.75 10.63 13.08
N LYS A 165 -12.23 11.66 13.73
CA LYS A 165 -13.64 12.05 13.78
C LYS A 165 -13.81 13.51 13.36
N ASP A 166 -15.02 13.83 12.92
CA ASP A 166 -15.45 15.20 12.67
C ASP A 166 -15.76 15.95 13.99
N ILE A 167 -16.11 17.23 13.88
CA ILE A 167 -16.50 18.07 15.01
C ILE A 167 -17.74 17.58 15.76
N ASN A 168 -18.56 16.72 15.14
CA ASN A 168 -19.76 16.11 15.71
C ASN A 168 -19.48 14.74 16.35
N GLY A 169 -18.23 14.27 16.33
CA GLY A 169 -17.83 12.99 16.89
C GLY A 169 -18.05 11.79 15.96
N ASN A 170 -18.47 11.99 14.70
CA ASN A 170 -18.63 10.92 13.72
C ASN A 170 -17.27 10.57 13.10
N TYR A 171 -17.07 9.28 12.79
CA TYR A 171 -15.87 8.87 12.09
C TYR A 171 -15.81 9.46 10.68
N LEU A 172 -14.64 9.98 10.29
CA LEU A 172 -14.42 10.55 8.96
C LEU A 172 -14.57 9.49 7.85
N PHE A 173 -14.27 8.24 8.16
CA PHE A 173 -14.38 7.10 7.24
C PHE A 173 -15.02 5.91 7.96
N ASN A 174 -16.11 5.41 7.41
CA ASN A 174 -16.75 4.17 7.88
C ASN A 174 -16.06 2.96 7.26
N THR A 175 -14.87 2.62 7.73
CA THR A 175 -14.04 1.55 7.15
C THR A 175 -14.02 0.28 7.99
N TRP A 176 -13.99 0.38 9.29
CA TRP A 176 -13.91 -0.76 10.21
C TRP A 176 -15.22 -1.04 10.93
N GLN A 177 -16.13 -0.04 10.96
CA GLN A 177 -17.45 -0.21 11.54
C GLN A 177 -18.38 -0.83 10.51
N ASN A 178 -18.97 -1.97 10.83
CA ASN A 178 -20.13 -2.50 10.12
C ASN A 178 -21.40 -1.86 10.66
N ASN A 179 -22.53 -2.07 9.98
CA ASN A 179 -23.78 -1.45 10.39
C ASN A 179 -24.19 -1.86 11.81
N TRP A 180 -24.00 -3.13 12.19
CA TRP A 180 -24.23 -3.58 13.56
C TRP A 180 -23.31 -2.88 14.58
N GLN A 181 -22.06 -2.57 14.21
CA GLN A 181 -21.14 -1.85 15.09
C GLN A 181 -21.55 -0.39 15.24
N LEU A 182 -22.03 0.25 14.17
CA LEU A 182 -22.58 1.61 14.23
C LEU A 182 -23.86 1.65 15.07
N GLU A 183 -24.73 0.65 14.91
CA GLU A 183 -25.93 0.50 15.76
C GLU A 183 -25.56 0.33 17.23
N LEU A 184 -24.54 -0.49 17.55
CA LEU A 184 -24.05 -0.69 18.91
C LEU A 184 -23.51 0.59 19.55
N LEU A 185 -22.91 1.50 18.76
CA LEU A 185 -22.39 2.77 19.28
C LEU A 185 -23.49 3.68 19.85
N HIS A 186 -24.72 3.53 19.35
CA HIS A 186 -25.88 4.32 19.78
C HIS A 186 -26.67 3.66 20.92
N LYS A 187 -26.27 2.46 21.35
CA LYS A 187 -26.93 1.73 22.47
C LYS A 187 -26.05 1.75 23.71
N ASP A 188 -26.69 1.53 24.85
CA ASP A 188 -25.96 1.40 26.13
C ASP A 188 -25.05 0.14 26.06
N LYS A 189 -23.77 0.33 26.35
CA LYS A 189 -22.72 -0.68 26.18
C LYS A 189 -22.54 -1.58 27.41
N SER A 190 -23.38 -1.45 28.42
CA SER A 190 -23.23 -2.16 29.69
C SER A 190 -23.49 -3.68 29.59
N ASP A 191 -24.24 -4.13 28.58
CA ASP A 191 -24.58 -5.54 28.37
C ASP A 191 -24.14 -6.07 27.01
N LEU A 192 -23.21 -7.05 27.03
CA LEU A 192 -22.73 -7.73 25.83
C LEU A 192 -23.83 -8.55 25.11
N ASN A 193 -24.93 -8.93 25.81
CA ASN A 193 -26.06 -9.65 25.20
C ASN A 193 -26.78 -8.78 24.18
N ILE A 194 -26.69 -7.47 24.27
CA ILE A 194 -27.30 -6.50 23.34
C ILE A 194 -26.91 -6.76 21.88
N ILE A 195 -25.73 -7.39 21.64
CA ILE A 195 -25.25 -7.68 20.30
C ILE A 195 -26.22 -8.57 19.52
N LYS A 196 -26.85 -9.52 20.19
CA LYS A 196 -27.83 -10.44 19.58
C LYS A 196 -29.13 -9.74 19.15
N ASP A 197 -29.45 -8.61 19.80
CA ASP A 197 -30.64 -7.82 19.56
C ASP A 197 -30.44 -6.68 18.56
N LEU A 198 -29.23 -6.50 18.05
CA LEU A 198 -28.94 -5.51 17.01
C LEU A 198 -29.68 -5.88 15.72
N GLU A 199 -30.31 -4.90 15.09
CA GLU A 199 -31.17 -5.09 13.90
C GLU A 199 -30.46 -5.82 12.76
N TYR A 200 -29.22 -5.45 12.48
CA TYR A 200 -28.43 -6.07 11.41
C TYR A 200 -28.01 -7.51 11.71
N ILE A 201 -27.79 -7.85 12.97
CA ILE A 201 -27.48 -9.23 13.41
C ILE A 201 -28.75 -10.07 13.44
N LYS A 202 -29.82 -9.57 14.08
CA LYS A 202 -31.08 -10.26 14.23
C LYS A 202 -31.75 -10.57 12.88
N SER A 203 -31.62 -9.65 11.91
CA SER A 203 -32.14 -9.85 10.55
C SER A 203 -31.24 -10.71 9.66
N ASN A 204 -30.15 -11.26 10.16
CA ASN A 204 -29.12 -12.01 9.40
C ASN A 204 -28.50 -11.23 8.21
N LYS A 205 -28.60 -9.90 8.21
CA LYS A 205 -27.95 -9.06 7.19
C LYS A 205 -26.44 -8.97 7.38
N GLU A 206 -26.00 -9.04 8.63
CA GLU A 206 -24.58 -9.04 9.00
C GLU A 206 -24.34 -10.08 10.11
N SER A 207 -23.11 -10.55 10.24
CA SER A 207 -22.67 -11.45 11.30
C SER A 207 -21.42 -10.88 11.97
N ILE A 208 -21.31 -11.04 13.29
CA ILE A 208 -20.09 -10.68 14.03
C ILE A 208 -18.86 -11.48 13.56
N TYR A 209 -19.06 -12.64 12.95
CA TYR A 209 -18.01 -13.51 12.40
C TYR A 209 -17.79 -13.29 10.89
N SER A 210 -18.51 -12.34 10.28
CA SER A 210 -18.39 -12.12 8.85
C SER A 210 -17.00 -11.62 8.47
N HIS A 211 -16.40 -12.23 7.45
CA HIS A 211 -15.16 -11.78 6.85
C HIS A 211 -15.23 -10.32 6.38
N SER A 212 -16.41 -9.82 5.99
CA SER A 212 -16.62 -8.42 5.58
C SER A 212 -16.29 -7.42 6.69
N ASN A 213 -16.38 -7.82 7.97
CA ASN A 213 -16.09 -6.98 9.13
C ASN A 213 -14.66 -6.42 9.13
N PHE A 214 -13.72 -7.14 8.52
CA PHE A 214 -12.30 -6.80 8.51
C PHE A 214 -11.75 -6.46 7.14
N SER A 215 -12.58 -6.41 6.11
CA SER A 215 -12.14 -6.36 4.72
C SER A 215 -11.37 -5.09 4.36
N PHE A 216 -11.62 -3.93 5.00
CA PHE A 216 -10.80 -2.73 4.82
C PHE A 216 -9.40 -2.91 5.38
N GLU A 217 -9.30 -3.49 6.58
CA GLU A 217 -8.03 -3.80 7.21
C GLU A 217 -7.23 -4.82 6.39
N VAL A 218 -7.88 -5.83 5.82
CA VAL A 218 -7.25 -6.81 4.94
C VAL A 218 -6.66 -6.15 3.71
N LEU A 219 -7.40 -5.24 3.05
CA LEU A 219 -6.91 -4.53 1.87
C LEU A 219 -5.74 -3.61 2.21
N LEU A 220 -5.87 -2.80 3.28
CA LEU A 220 -4.81 -1.88 3.68
C LEU A 220 -3.56 -2.62 4.17
N SER A 221 -3.73 -3.70 4.94
CA SER A 221 -2.62 -4.56 5.36
C SER A 221 -1.91 -5.21 4.18
N ARG A 222 -2.64 -5.58 3.11
CA ARG A 222 -2.03 -6.12 1.88
C ARG A 222 -1.19 -5.06 1.16
N ILE A 223 -1.64 -3.81 1.10
CA ILE A 223 -0.83 -2.70 0.57
C ILE A 223 0.45 -2.55 1.40
N ILE A 224 0.32 -2.46 2.73
CA ILE A 224 1.47 -2.32 3.64
C ILE A 224 2.46 -3.48 3.48
N LEU A 225 1.98 -4.72 3.44
CA LEU A 225 2.81 -5.92 3.30
C LEU A 225 3.61 -5.93 1.98
N ASN A 226 2.99 -5.51 0.87
CA ASN A 226 3.70 -5.41 -0.41
C ASN A 226 4.77 -4.30 -0.39
N VAL A 227 4.55 -3.20 0.34
CA VAL A 227 5.60 -2.19 0.57
C VAL A 227 6.72 -2.76 1.44
N GLU A 228 6.42 -3.54 2.48
CA GLU A 228 7.43 -4.24 3.30
C GLU A 228 8.27 -5.20 2.47
N TYR A 229 7.66 -5.99 1.60
CA TYR A 229 8.38 -6.87 0.69
C TYR A 229 9.29 -6.08 -0.25
N THR A 230 8.82 -4.95 -0.77
CA THR A 230 9.65 -4.03 -1.57
C THR A 230 10.86 -3.53 -0.80
N LEU A 231 10.66 -3.06 0.45
CA LEU A 231 11.74 -2.56 1.31
C LEU A 231 12.81 -3.64 1.56
N ARG A 232 12.39 -4.87 1.86
CA ARG A 232 13.34 -5.99 2.04
C ARG A 232 14.13 -6.29 0.77
N LYS A 233 13.52 -6.17 -0.43
CA LYS A 233 14.24 -6.36 -1.70
C LYS A 233 15.30 -5.30 -1.97
N ILE A 234 15.20 -4.13 -1.37
CA ILE A 234 16.20 -3.06 -1.44
C ILE A 234 17.08 -2.97 -0.18
N ASN A 235 17.09 -4.05 0.63
CA ASN A 235 17.88 -4.19 1.87
C ASN A 235 17.53 -3.14 2.94
N ILE A 236 16.23 -2.90 3.15
CA ILE A 236 15.71 -2.11 4.27
C ILE A 236 14.82 -3.01 5.11
N GLU A 237 15.06 -3.03 6.44
CA GLU A 237 14.23 -3.78 7.37
C GLU A 237 13.09 -2.91 7.91
N PRO A 238 11.82 -3.23 7.59
CA PRO A 238 10.67 -2.38 7.92
C PRO A 238 10.41 -2.24 9.41
N TYR A 239 10.72 -3.27 10.20
CA TYR A 239 10.41 -3.27 11.64
C TYR A 239 11.08 -2.11 12.40
N ALA A 240 12.34 -1.83 12.12
CA ALA A 240 13.07 -0.73 12.74
C ALA A 240 12.45 0.64 12.42
N MET A 241 11.77 0.75 11.27
CA MET A 241 11.13 1.98 10.81
C MET A 241 9.76 2.21 11.42
N SER A 242 8.97 1.15 11.66
CA SER A 242 7.63 1.28 12.25
C SER A 242 7.70 1.82 13.67
N THR A 243 8.66 1.36 14.47
CA THR A 243 8.90 1.87 15.83
C THR A 243 9.36 3.32 15.83
N SER A 244 10.18 3.73 14.86
CA SER A 244 10.63 5.11 14.70
C SER A 244 9.47 6.04 14.28
N ALA A 245 8.63 5.61 13.35
CA ALA A 245 7.45 6.37 12.92
C ALA A 245 6.47 6.60 14.08
N ILE A 246 6.16 5.56 14.85
CA ILE A 246 5.27 5.67 16.01
C ILE A 246 5.83 6.67 17.04
N ARG A 247 7.13 6.62 17.34
CA ARG A 247 7.78 7.58 18.24
C ARG A 247 7.67 9.01 17.72
N SER A 248 7.92 9.25 16.44
CA SER A 248 7.81 10.59 15.84
C SER A 248 6.40 11.16 15.92
N PHE A 249 5.38 10.30 15.87
CA PHE A 249 3.97 10.71 15.95
C PHE A 249 3.52 11.12 17.35
N ILE A 250 4.04 10.45 18.38
CA ILE A 250 3.76 10.80 19.79
C ILE A 250 4.24 12.22 20.10
N PHE A 251 5.22 12.75 19.37
CA PHE A 251 5.77 14.10 19.58
C PHE A 251 5.18 15.18 18.66
N ILE A 252 4.31 14.83 17.69
CA ILE A 252 3.67 15.79 16.75
C ILE A 252 2.19 16.03 17.11
N LEU A 253 1.61 15.22 17.98
CA LEU A 253 0.28 15.38 18.58
C LEU A 253 0.38 16.11 19.92
#